data_aedd1c72d2d6a2f67684b853caf95069
#
_entry.id   aedd1c72d2d6a2f67684b853caf95069
#
_cell.length_a   1.000
_cell.length_b   1.000
_cell.length_c   1.000
_cell.angle_alpha   90.00
_cell.angle_beta   90.00
_cell.angle_gamma   90.00
#
_symmetry.space_group_name_H-M   'P 1'
#
loop_
_entity.id
_entity.type
_entity.pdbx_description
1 polymer ?
#
loop_
_entity_poly.entity_id
_entity_poly.type
_entity_poly.pdbx_seq_one_letter_code
_entity_poly.pdbx_strand_id
1 'polypeptide(L)'
;MSQFDVVVIGAGPGGYIAAIRAAQLGFNTACIDAGVNKAGDAPALGGTCLNVGCIPSKALLQSSEHFHTAQHDFAEHGISVEGLAFDAAKMVERKDAIVTKLTGGVKFLFQKNKVASFFGKGSFKGKNGDLYQIEVDNNGEKTVIEAKNVIVATGSVPRPLPLVEIDNVNVLD
;
A
#
# COMPACT_ATOMS: atom_id res chain seq x y z
N MET A 1 -3.35 1.91 -28.29
CA MET A 1 -2.61 1.79 -27.01
C MET A 1 -2.61 3.14 -26.33
N SER A 2 -2.80 3.15 -25.01
CA SER A 2 -2.72 4.39 -24.24
C SER A 2 -1.25 4.78 -24.06
N GLN A 3 -0.91 6.06 -24.27
CA GLN A 3 0.46 6.56 -24.19
C GLN A 3 0.59 7.55 -23.01
N PHE A 4 1.68 7.45 -22.26
CA PHE A 4 1.99 8.25 -21.09
C PHE A 4 3.38 8.86 -21.16
N ASP A 5 3.59 10.01 -20.50
CA ASP A 5 4.92 10.58 -20.32
C ASP A 5 5.70 9.82 -19.26
N VAL A 6 5.00 9.39 -18.19
CA VAL A 6 5.57 8.63 -17.09
C VAL A 6 4.65 7.49 -16.70
N VAL A 7 5.17 6.29 -16.61
CA VAL A 7 4.52 5.13 -16.00
C VAL A 7 5.29 4.73 -14.75
N VAL A 8 4.58 4.55 -13.64
CA VAL A 8 5.15 4.06 -12.38
C VAL A 8 4.66 2.65 -12.14
N ILE A 9 5.58 1.71 -11.93
CA ILE A 9 5.25 0.31 -11.59
C ILE A 9 5.43 0.11 -10.10
N GLY A 10 4.32 -0.11 -9.40
CA GLY A 10 4.20 -0.19 -7.95
C GLY A 10 3.60 1.07 -7.34
N ALA A 11 2.54 0.93 -6.51
CA ALA A 11 1.90 2.03 -5.79
C ALA A 11 2.17 2.01 -4.28
N GLY A 12 3.32 1.47 -3.87
CA GLY A 12 3.87 1.68 -2.52
C GLY A 12 4.32 3.12 -2.30
N PRO A 13 4.88 3.48 -1.11
CA PRO A 13 5.28 4.86 -0.79
C PRO A 13 6.18 5.52 -1.82
N GLY A 14 7.13 4.80 -2.38
CA GLY A 14 7.97 5.32 -3.47
C GLY A 14 7.19 5.59 -4.75
N GLY A 15 6.26 4.69 -5.09
CA GLY A 15 5.51 4.76 -6.35
C GLY A 15 4.38 5.77 -6.33
N TYR A 16 3.47 5.75 -5.34
CA TYR A 16 2.34 6.67 -5.35
C TYR A 16 2.80 8.14 -5.20
N ILE A 17 3.86 8.39 -4.43
CA ILE A 17 4.42 9.74 -4.28
C ILE A 17 5.00 10.20 -5.63
N ALA A 18 5.78 9.35 -6.32
CA ALA A 18 6.35 9.65 -7.61
C ALA A 18 5.27 9.92 -8.67
N ALA A 19 4.22 9.09 -8.73
CA ALA A 19 3.12 9.23 -9.67
C ALA A 19 2.34 10.54 -9.46
N ILE A 20 1.98 10.85 -8.21
CA ILE A 20 1.30 12.11 -7.87
C ILE A 20 2.18 13.30 -8.23
N ARG A 21 3.47 13.24 -7.90
CA ARG A 21 4.38 14.35 -8.17
C ARG A 21 4.60 14.57 -9.67
N ALA A 22 4.77 13.50 -10.46
CA ALA A 22 4.86 13.60 -11.91
C ALA A 22 3.61 14.26 -12.52
N ALA A 23 2.43 13.84 -12.09
CA ALA A 23 1.17 14.43 -12.54
C ALA A 23 1.04 15.91 -12.14
N GLN A 24 1.45 16.30 -10.92
CA GLN A 24 1.49 17.71 -10.48
C GLN A 24 2.44 18.57 -11.31
N LEU A 25 3.49 17.99 -11.87
CA LEU A 25 4.43 18.66 -12.77
C LEU A 25 3.91 18.74 -14.22
N GLY A 26 2.70 18.27 -14.48
CA GLY A 26 2.03 18.35 -15.78
C GLY A 26 2.26 17.15 -16.70
N PHE A 27 2.93 16.10 -16.25
CA PHE A 27 3.12 14.89 -17.05
C PHE A 27 1.84 14.03 -17.09
N ASN A 28 1.50 13.53 -18.27
CA ASN A 28 0.49 12.48 -18.40
C ASN A 28 1.00 11.18 -17.76
N THR A 29 0.45 10.82 -16.60
CA THR A 29 1.03 9.82 -15.71
C THR A 29 0.08 8.64 -15.48
N ALA A 30 0.64 7.42 -15.51
CA ALA A 30 -0.05 6.22 -15.05
C ALA A 30 0.72 5.54 -13.92
N CYS A 31 -0.01 4.81 -13.09
CA CYS A 31 0.55 3.95 -12.06
C CYS A 31 -0.07 2.55 -12.17
N ILE A 32 0.78 1.52 -12.12
CA ILE A 32 0.42 0.12 -12.18
C ILE A 32 0.68 -0.50 -10.80
N ASP A 33 -0.29 -1.22 -10.23
CA ASP A 33 -0.09 -1.94 -8.97
C ASP A 33 -0.90 -3.25 -8.95
N ALA A 34 -0.31 -4.29 -8.40
CA ALA A 34 -0.94 -5.60 -8.23
C ALA A 34 -1.46 -5.83 -6.80
N GLY A 35 -1.34 -4.82 -5.92
CA GLY A 35 -1.78 -4.93 -4.53
C GLY A 35 -3.29 -5.08 -4.39
N VAL A 36 -3.69 -5.99 -3.53
CA VAL A 36 -5.10 -6.21 -3.17
C VAL A 36 -5.32 -5.93 -1.68
N ASN A 37 -6.55 -5.66 -1.31
CA ASN A 37 -6.94 -5.47 0.09
C ASN A 37 -6.82 -6.79 0.88
N LYS A 38 -7.03 -6.73 2.18
CA LYS A 38 -6.96 -7.90 3.08
C LYS A 38 -7.92 -9.03 2.69
N ALA A 39 -9.06 -8.72 2.10
CA ALA A 39 -10.02 -9.71 1.61
C ALA A 39 -9.60 -10.34 0.28
N GLY A 40 -8.64 -9.73 -0.44
CA GLY A 40 -8.17 -10.22 -1.74
C GLY A 40 -9.13 -9.93 -2.91
N ASP A 41 -10.19 -9.16 -2.68
CA ASP A 41 -11.29 -8.95 -3.61
C ASP A 41 -11.27 -7.58 -4.31
N ALA A 42 -10.44 -6.65 -3.83
CA ALA A 42 -10.36 -5.31 -4.39
C ALA A 42 -8.93 -4.77 -4.39
N PRO A 43 -8.57 -3.94 -5.40
CA PRO A 43 -7.28 -3.27 -5.47
C PRO A 43 -7.04 -2.37 -4.26
N ALA A 44 -5.82 -2.44 -3.71
CA ALA A 44 -5.39 -1.61 -2.58
C ALA A 44 -4.07 -0.90 -2.87
N LEU A 45 -4.14 0.41 -3.07
CA LEU A 45 -2.95 1.25 -3.21
C LEU A 45 -2.23 1.44 -1.86
N GLY A 46 -0.96 1.83 -1.89
CA GLY A 46 -0.20 2.17 -0.69
C GLY A 46 0.89 1.17 -0.32
N GLY A 47 0.91 0.02 -1.00
CA GLY A 47 1.94 -1.03 -0.83
C GLY A 47 2.01 -1.58 0.60
N THR A 48 3.11 -2.24 0.91
CA THR A 48 3.36 -2.89 2.22
C THR A 48 3.19 -1.91 3.40
N CYS A 49 3.73 -0.70 3.30
CA CYS A 49 3.70 0.25 4.44
C CYS A 49 2.28 0.58 4.89
N LEU A 50 1.36 0.90 3.96
CA LEU A 50 0.01 1.30 4.32
C LEU A 50 -0.88 0.11 4.67
N ASN A 51 -0.72 -1.02 3.99
CA ASN A 51 -1.65 -2.14 4.11
C ASN A 51 -1.27 -3.14 5.21
N VAL A 52 0.00 -3.48 5.36
CA VAL A 52 0.43 -4.57 6.26
C VAL A 52 1.63 -4.24 7.15
N GLY A 53 2.31 -3.12 6.93
CA GLY A 53 3.55 -2.77 7.63
C GLY A 53 3.41 -1.57 8.57
N CYS A 54 3.94 -0.41 8.15
CA CYS A 54 4.13 0.78 8.99
C CYS A 54 2.86 1.27 9.66
N ILE A 55 1.78 1.40 8.90
CA ILE A 55 0.54 2.00 9.40
C ILE A 55 -0.18 1.07 10.38
N PRO A 56 -0.49 -0.20 10.02
CA PRO A 56 -1.16 -1.09 10.95
C PRO A 56 -0.34 -1.34 12.22
N SER A 57 0.98 -1.54 12.13
CA SER A 57 1.81 -1.75 13.31
C SER A 57 1.82 -0.54 14.24
N LYS A 58 1.96 0.68 13.72
CA LYS A 58 1.94 1.90 14.54
C LYS A 58 0.57 2.16 15.15
N ALA A 59 -0.52 1.83 14.45
CA ALA A 59 -1.86 1.95 15.01
C ALA A 59 -2.09 1.02 16.21
N LEU A 60 -1.59 -0.22 16.16
CA LEU A 60 -1.66 -1.17 17.27
C LEU A 60 -0.74 -0.76 18.41
N LEU A 61 0.53 -0.40 18.12
CA LEU A 61 1.48 0.09 19.12
C LEU A 61 0.93 1.30 19.89
N GLN A 62 0.32 2.26 19.20
CA GLN A 62 -0.30 3.41 19.87
C GLN A 62 -1.39 2.98 20.83
N SER A 63 -2.24 2.02 20.46
CA SER A 63 -3.29 1.55 21.35
C SER A 63 -2.73 0.82 22.58
N SER A 64 -1.69 0.00 22.41
CA SER A 64 -1.02 -0.67 23.54
C SER A 64 -0.28 0.32 24.45
N GLU A 65 0.32 1.35 23.89
CA GLU A 65 0.97 2.43 24.65
C GLU A 65 -0.04 3.19 25.52
N HIS A 66 -1.21 3.54 24.98
CA HIS A 66 -2.27 4.18 25.78
C HIS A 66 -2.71 3.31 26.94
N PHE A 67 -2.86 2.00 26.74
CA PHE A 67 -3.18 1.07 27.81
C PHE A 67 -2.08 1.01 28.87
N HIS A 68 -0.82 0.88 28.45
CA HIS A 68 0.34 0.86 29.34
C HIS A 68 0.45 2.14 30.15
N THR A 69 0.37 3.29 29.50
CA THR A 69 0.43 4.60 30.16
C THR A 69 -0.69 4.79 31.18
N ALA A 70 -1.91 4.37 30.83
CA ALA A 70 -3.05 4.43 31.77
C ALA A 70 -2.83 3.52 33.01
N GLN A 71 -2.15 2.38 32.82
CA GLN A 71 -1.88 1.43 33.91
C GLN A 71 -0.73 1.86 34.83
N HIS A 72 0.28 2.54 34.31
CA HIS A 72 1.54 2.77 35.02
C HIS A 72 1.82 4.24 35.33
N ASP A 73 1.49 5.15 34.41
CA ASP A 73 2.00 6.53 34.48
C ASP A 73 0.93 7.54 34.95
N PHE A 74 -0.36 7.25 34.77
CA PHE A 74 -1.43 8.19 35.05
C PHE A 74 -1.51 8.62 36.52
N ALA A 75 -1.09 7.74 37.45
CA ALA A 75 -1.07 8.07 38.87
C ALA A 75 -0.13 9.25 39.19
N GLU A 76 1.00 9.36 38.49
CA GLU A 76 1.93 10.49 38.66
C GLU A 76 1.33 11.83 38.23
N HIS A 77 0.36 11.79 37.32
CA HIS A 77 -0.40 12.97 36.87
C HIS A 77 -1.63 13.28 37.75
N GLY A 78 -1.85 12.51 38.83
CA GLY A 78 -3.03 12.64 39.68
C GLY A 78 -4.32 12.07 39.04
N ILE A 79 -4.17 11.23 38.02
CA ILE A 79 -5.32 10.60 37.30
C ILE A 79 -5.49 9.17 37.81
N SER A 80 -6.63 8.87 38.36
CA SER A 80 -7.01 7.52 38.81
C SER A 80 -7.80 6.84 37.70
N VAL A 81 -7.47 5.58 37.41
CA VAL A 81 -8.18 4.74 36.42
C VAL A 81 -8.69 3.52 37.12
N GLU A 82 -10.02 3.33 37.13
CA GLU A 82 -10.66 2.13 37.66
C GLU A 82 -11.17 1.25 36.51
N GLY A 83 -11.10 -0.05 36.67
CA GLY A 83 -11.65 -1.01 35.71
C GLY A 83 -10.96 -0.99 34.33
N LEU A 84 -9.67 -0.64 34.28
CA LEU A 84 -8.93 -0.60 33.01
C LEU A 84 -8.93 -1.99 32.37
N ALA A 85 -9.45 -2.06 31.16
CA ALA A 85 -9.46 -3.27 30.33
C ALA A 85 -9.19 -2.90 28.87
N PHE A 86 -8.79 -3.86 28.05
CA PHE A 86 -8.68 -3.64 26.61
C PHE A 86 -9.46 -4.71 25.84
N ASP A 87 -9.94 -4.31 24.68
CA ASP A 87 -10.61 -5.16 23.70
C ASP A 87 -9.73 -5.27 22.46
N ALA A 88 -9.09 -6.45 22.28
CA ALA A 88 -8.21 -6.69 21.15
C ALA A 88 -8.95 -6.63 19.79
N ALA A 89 -10.21 -7.06 19.73
CA ALA A 89 -11.02 -7.00 18.53
C ALA A 89 -11.26 -5.54 18.11
N LYS A 90 -11.57 -4.68 19.07
CA LYS A 90 -11.74 -3.24 18.85
C LYS A 90 -10.46 -2.54 18.43
N MET A 91 -9.32 -2.95 18.97
CA MET A 91 -8.00 -2.45 18.54
C MET A 91 -7.73 -2.79 17.07
N VAL A 92 -8.03 -4.03 16.67
CA VAL A 92 -7.88 -4.48 15.27
C VAL A 92 -8.84 -3.74 14.35
N GLU A 93 -10.11 -3.59 14.73
CA GLU A 93 -11.10 -2.81 13.98
C GLU A 93 -10.63 -1.36 13.74
N ARG A 94 -10.14 -0.69 14.80
CA ARG A 94 -9.57 0.65 14.69
C ARG A 94 -8.40 0.70 13.70
N LYS A 95 -7.48 -0.26 13.78
CA LYS A 95 -6.35 -0.38 12.88
C LYS A 95 -6.82 -0.54 11.42
N ASP A 96 -7.80 -1.40 11.15
CA ASP A 96 -8.36 -1.62 9.81
C ASP A 96 -9.05 -0.36 9.26
N ALA A 97 -9.74 0.40 10.11
CA ALA A 97 -10.34 1.69 9.74
C ALA A 97 -9.27 2.73 9.34
N ILE A 98 -8.13 2.78 10.05
CA ILE A 98 -7.01 3.68 9.71
C ILE A 98 -6.40 3.30 8.36
N VAL A 99 -6.15 2.02 8.12
CA VAL A 99 -5.64 1.50 6.84
C VAL A 99 -6.57 1.88 5.70
N THR A 100 -7.87 1.61 5.83
CA THR A 100 -8.89 1.95 4.83
C THR A 100 -8.92 3.45 4.53
N LYS A 101 -8.85 4.29 5.56
CA LYS A 101 -8.82 5.75 5.38
C LYS A 101 -7.60 6.21 4.60
N LEU A 102 -6.43 5.68 4.90
CA LEU A 102 -5.18 6.11 4.25
C LEU A 102 -5.06 5.59 2.83
N THR A 103 -5.41 4.34 2.56
CA THR A 103 -5.42 3.78 1.20
C THR A 103 -6.46 4.48 0.32
N GLY A 104 -7.64 4.80 0.88
CA GLY A 104 -8.64 5.64 0.23
C GLY A 104 -8.13 7.06 -0.07
N GLY A 105 -7.30 7.63 0.81
CA GLY A 105 -6.62 8.90 0.59
C GLY A 105 -5.67 8.88 -0.63
N VAL A 106 -4.91 7.82 -0.82
CA VAL A 106 -4.06 7.65 -2.01
C VAL A 106 -4.91 7.58 -3.27
N LYS A 107 -6.00 6.79 -3.26
CA LYS A 107 -6.94 6.71 -4.38
C LYS A 107 -7.53 8.08 -4.74
N PHE A 108 -7.95 8.85 -3.73
CA PHE A 108 -8.45 10.21 -3.92
C PHE A 108 -7.40 11.13 -4.56
N LEU A 109 -6.14 11.06 -4.08
CA LEU A 109 -5.04 11.85 -4.64
C LEU A 109 -4.74 11.48 -6.09
N PHE A 110 -4.82 10.21 -6.47
CA PHE A 110 -4.69 9.77 -7.86
C PHE A 110 -5.79 10.39 -8.72
N GLN A 111 -7.04 10.31 -8.29
CA GLN A 111 -8.17 10.93 -9.00
C GLN A 111 -8.02 12.44 -9.12
N LYS A 112 -7.68 13.13 -8.02
CA LYS A 112 -7.49 14.59 -8.01
C LYS A 112 -6.39 15.05 -8.96
N ASN A 113 -5.31 14.29 -9.06
CA ASN A 113 -4.16 14.63 -9.93
C ASN A 113 -4.26 13.95 -11.31
N LYS A 114 -5.37 13.27 -11.64
CA LYS A 114 -5.60 12.59 -12.92
C LYS A 114 -4.55 11.54 -13.25
N VAL A 115 -4.00 10.85 -12.23
CA VAL A 115 -3.14 9.68 -12.44
C VAL A 115 -4.00 8.51 -12.91
N ALA A 116 -3.70 7.95 -14.07
CA ALA A 116 -4.37 6.75 -14.56
C ALA A 116 -3.91 5.54 -13.75
N SER A 117 -4.85 4.74 -13.24
CA SER A 117 -4.56 3.55 -12.43
C SER A 117 -4.81 2.29 -13.23
N PHE A 118 -3.83 1.40 -13.25
CA PHE A 118 -3.94 0.07 -13.83
C PHE A 118 -3.68 -0.96 -12.73
N PHE A 119 -4.59 -1.93 -12.64
CA PHE A 119 -4.45 -3.02 -11.68
C PHE A 119 -3.92 -4.25 -12.37
N GLY A 120 -2.90 -4.85 -11.78
CA GLY A 120 -2.24 -6.03 -12.29
C GLY A 120 -0.73 -5.94 -12.17
N LYS A 121 -0.05 -7.00 -12.59
CA LYS A 121 1.39 -7.10 -12.61
C LYS A 121 1.95 -6.40 -13.84
N GLY A 122 2.71 -5.33 -13.64
CA GLY A 122 3.41 -4.62 -14.69
C GLY A 122 4.73 -5.31 -15.07
N SER A 123 4.96 -5.50 -16.38
CA SER A 123 6.21 -6.04 -16.90
C SER A 123 6.62 -5.36 -18.20
N PHE A 124 7.93 -5.24 -18.44
CA PHE A 124 8.43 -4.73 -19.70
C PHE A 124 8.22 -5.78 -20.81
N LYS A 125 7.62 -5.35 -21.92
CA LYS A 125 7.42 -6.18 -23.12
C LYS A 125 8.45 -5.89 -24.21
N GLY A 126 8.93 -4.64 -24.25
CA GLY A 126 9.88 -4.20 -25.26
C GLY A 126 9.86 -2.69 -25.48
N LYS A 127 10.26 -2.29 -26.67
CA LYS A 127 10.18 -0.90 -27.13
C LYS A 127 9.47 -0.83 -28.47
N ASN A 128 8.77 0.29 -28.69
CA ASN A 128 8.23 0.73 -29.96
C ASN A 128 8.82 2.11 -30.27
N GLY A 129 9.88 2.15 -31.08
CA GLY A 129 10.70 3.35 -31.23
C GLY A 129 11.32 3.76 -29.89
N ASP A 130 11.08 5.00 -29.47
CA ASP A 130 11.56 5.54 -28.19
C ASP A 130 10.68 5.23 -26.99
N LEU A 131 9.53 4.58 -27.21
CA LEU A 131 8.57 4.28 -26.15
C LEU A 131 8.78 2.89 -25.56
N TYR A 132 8.79 2.80 -24.24
CA TYR A 132 8.73 1.52 -23.52
C TYR A 132 7.31 0.95 -23.60
N GLN A 133 7.20 -0.32 -23.95
CA GLN A 133 5.95 -1.07 -23.88
C GLN A 133 5.88 -1.82 -22.56
N ILE A 134 4.82 -1.57 -21.80
CA ILE A 134 4.56 -2.19 -20.51
C ILE A 134 3.27 -3.01 -20.63
N GLU A 135 3.38 -4.32 -20.38
CA GLU A 135 2.24 -5.20 -20.25
C GLU A 135 1.75 -5.18 -18.80
N VAL A 136 0.47 -4.95 -18.62
CA VAL A 136 -0.23 -5.09 -17.35
C VAL A 136 -1.05 -6.37 -17.42
N ASP A 137 -0.74 -7.34 -16.57
CA ASP A 137 -1.46 -8.60 -16.47
C ASP A 137 -2.33 -8.59 -15.21
N ASN A 138 -3.64 -8.53 -15.41
CA ASN A 138 -4.64 -8.60 -14.35
C ASN A 138 -5.35 -9.97 -14.43
N ASN A 139 -4.80 -10.97 -13.76
CA ASN A 139 -5.35 -12.34 -13.73
C ASN A 139 -5.57 -12.95 -15.12
N GLY A 140 -4.65 -12.72 -16.05
CA GLY A 140 -4.72 -13.22 -17.43
C GLY A 140 -5.33 -12.24 -18.42
N GLU A 141 -6.00 -11.18 -17.96
CA GLU A 141 -6.41 -10.07 -18.83
C GLU A 141 -5.23 -9.12 -19.03
N LYS A 142 -4.73 -9.09 -20.26
CA LYS A 142 -3.51 -8.36 -20.60
C LYS A 142 -3.81 -7.08 -21.34
N THR A 143 -3.28 -5.98 -20.82
CA THR A 143 -3.34 -4.66 -21.46
C THR A 143 -1.92 -4.17 -21.71
N VAL A 144 -1.63 -3.60 -22.88
CA VAL A 144 -0.34 -2.99 -23.19
C VAL A 144 -0.49 -1.47 -23.25
N ILE A 145 0.36 -0.79 -22.49
CA ILE A 145 0.48 0.67 -22.50
C ILE A 145 1.90 1.08 -22.90
N GLU A 146 2.07 2.33 -23.34
CA GLU A 146 3.34 2.87 -23.78
C GLU A 146 3.75 4.06 -22.91
N ALA A 147 5.06 4.19 -22.66
CA ALA A 147 5.61 5.26 -21.83
C ALA A 147 6.93 5.80 -22.39
N LYS A 148 7.12 7.12 -22.28
CA LYS A 148 8.44 7.76 -22.55
C LYS A 148 9.43 7.42 -21.44
N ASN A 149 8.96 7.42 -20.18
CA ASN A 149 9.76 7.14 -18.99
C ASN A 149 9.05 6.16 -18.09
N VAL A 150 9.82 5.29 -17.41
CA VAL A 150 9.28 4.31 -16.48
C VAL A 150 10.03 4.41 -15.15
N ILE A 151 9.26 4.50 -14.06
CA ILE A 151 9.79 4.43 -12.69
C ILE A 151 9.43 3.05 -12.13
N VAL A 152 10.44 2.29 -11.75
CA VAL A 152 10.28 0.98 -11.10
C VAL A 152 10.29 1.17 -9.59
N ALA A 153 9.13 0.96 -8.95
CA ALA A 153 8.92 1.11 -7.50
C ALA A 153 8.18 -0.11 -6.92
N THR A 154 8.56 -1.30 -7.39
CA THR A 154 7.85 -2.57 -7.14
C THR A 154 7.91 -3.08 -5.70
N GLY A 155 8.76 -2.46 -4.86
CA GLY A 155 8.91 -2.85 -3.47
C GLY A 155 9.68 -4.15 -3.28
N SER A 156 9.32 -4.90 -2.24
CA SER A 156 9.97 -6.16 -1.86
C SER A 156 8.92 -7.15 -1.35
N VAL A 157 9.30 -8.40 -1.35
CA VAL A 157 8.53 -9.50 -0.76
C VAL A 157 9.40 -10.25 0.24
N PRO A 158 8.83 -10.90 1.27
CA PRO A 158 9.57 -11.79 2.16
C PRO A 158 10.32 -12.85 1.38
N ARG A 159 11.55 -13.16 1.79
CA ARG A 159 12.29 -14.28 1.23
C ARG A 159 11.89 -15.56 1.97
N PRO A 160 11.31 -16.55 1.28
CA PRO A 160 10.94 -17.79 1.94
C PRO A 160 12.19 -18.51 2.48
N LEU A 161 12.07 -19.08 3.68
CA LEU A 161 13.08 -19.96 4.28
C LEU A 161 12.80 -21.39 3.82
N PRO A 162 13.73 -22.07 3.11
CA PRO A 162 13.47 -23.40 2.57
C PRO A 162 13.24 -24.48 3.62
N LEU A 163 13.62 -24.23 4.88
CA LEU A 163 13.56 -25.18 6.00
C LEU A 163 12.27 -25.06 6.81
N VAL A 164 11.45 -24.04 6.56
CA VAL A 164 10.25 -23.77 7.36
C VAL A 164 9.10 -23.46 6.42
N GLU A 165 8.04 -24.24 6.52
CA GLU A 165 6.80 -23.98 5.79
C GLU A 165 5.98 -22.89 6.52
N ILE A 166 5.61 -21.85 5.79
CA ILE A 166 4.74 -20.78 6.29
C ILE A 166 3.30 -21.26 6.13
N ASP A 167 2.66 -21.59 7.26
CA ASP A 167 1.29 -22.12 7.33
C ASP A 167 0.23 -21.06 7.62
N ASN A 168 0.67 -19.81 7.90
CA ASN A 168 -0.17 -18.66 8.28
C ASN A 168 -1.05 -18.92 9.53
N VAL A 169 -0.68 -19.90 10.36
CA VAL A 169 -1.34 -20.24 11.63
C VAL A 169 -0.33 -20.21 12.78
N ASN A 170 0.72 -21.01 12.69
CA ASN A 170 1.79 -21.09 13.69
C ASN A 170 3.07 -20.43 13.22
N VAL A 171 3.30 -20.43 11.91
CA VAL A 171 4.43 -19.78 11.26
C VAL A 171 3.88 -18.73 10.29
N LEU A 172 4.13 -17.47 10.62
CA LEU A 172 3.67 -16.30 9.87
C LEU A 172 4.85 -15.64 9.13
N ASP A 173 4.57 -14.97 8.00
CA ASP A 173 5.53 -14.11 7.28
C ASP A 173 5.18 -12.62 7.37
#